data_27998a5699e1164be2ad04b1bbbd9f9c
#
_entry.id   27998a5699e1164be2ad04b1bbbd9f9c
#
_cell.length_a   1.000
_cell.length_b   1.000
_cell.length_c   1.000
_cell.angle_alpha   90.00
_cell.angle_beta   90.00
_cell.angle_gamma   90.00
#
_symmetry.space_group_name_H-M   'P 1'
#
loop_
_entity.id
_entity.type
_entity.pdbx_description
1 polymer ?
#
loop_
_entity_poly.entity_id
_entity_poly.type
_entity_poly.pdbx_seq_one_letter_code
_entity_poly.pdbx_strand_id
1 'polypeptide(L)'
;MEWVPSWLGLLYARLYVRYGHAEFSVEEAREGAGPRANVNLALSRLASAGWVSRVARGRYVAVGPFALLSGLSGGWSDRFRGRPIFPCLEVAVEELFGLYGDGLVSLALFGSCARSDEGKTSDIDLLAVVARAGGGYAERLKGLQRVHDATSKLRSRQWLDSGEFHLVDVAVLTVDELAANDVFLLDLTQDAVVIYDRDDTLKRALGGVRERLRKSGSRRVAAPSGSWYWELRPVRAGGRRP
;
A
#
# COMPACT_ATOMS: atom_id res chain seq x y z
N MET A 1 10.54 -1.98 -9.58
CA MET A 1 11.37 -0.75 -9.45
C MET A 1 12.82 -1.08 -9.68
N GLU A 2 13.58 -0.15 -10.27
CA GLU A 2 15.01 -0.33 -10.57
C GLU A 2 15.80 0.85 -10.02
N TRP A 3 17.08 0.60 -9.68
CA TRP A 3 17.98 1.68 -9.27
C TRP A 3 18.38 2.55 -10.47
N VAL A 4 18.45 3.85 -10.27
CA VAL A 4 18.76 4.80 -11.36
C VAL A 4 20.17 5.38 -11.24
N PRO A 5 20.79 5.83 -12.37
CA PRO A 5 22.05 6.56 -12.32
C PRO A 5 21.96 7.83 -11.47
N SER A 6 23.08 8.22 -10.84
CA SER A 6 23.12 9.35 -9.87
C SER A 6 22.57 10.66 -10.40
N TRP A 7 22.73 10.98 -11.67
CA TRP A 7 22.17 12.21 -12.25
C TRP A 7 20.64 12.22 -12.31
N LEU A 8 20.00 11.05 -12.54
CA LEU A 8 18.55 10.89 -12.45
C LEU A 8 18.08 10.92 -11.00
N GLY A 9 18.82 10.27 -10.08
CA GLY A 9 18.54 10.33 -8.65
C GLY A 9 18.60 11.76 -8.10
N LEU A 10 19.55 12.58 -8.57
CA LEU A 10 19.63 13.99 -8.19
C LEU A 10 18.44 14.81 -8.73
N LEU A 11 18.01 14.56 -9.96
CA LEU A 11 16.80 15.19 -10.50
C LEU A 11 15.57 14.81 -9.69
N TYR A 12 15.39 13.52 -9.41
CA TYR A 12 14.29 13.04 -8.57
C TYR A 12 14.30 13.71 -7.19
N ALA A 13 15.44 13.76 -6.51
CA ALA A 13 15.56 14.40 -5.20
C ALA A 13 15.11 15.87 -5.23
N ARG A 14 15.51 16.63 -6.25
CA ARG A 14 15.08 18.03 -6.44
C ARG A 14 13.57 18.14 -6.67
N LEU A 15 13.00 17.23 -7.48
CA LEU A 15 11.55 17.19 -7.74
C LEU A 15 10.79 16.85 -6.47
N TYR A 16 11.22 15.84 -5.73
CA TYR A 16 10.55 15.45 -4.50
C TYR A 16 10.63 16.52 -3.41
N VAL A 17 11.79 17.14 -3.21
CA VAL A 17 11.96 18.22 -2.23
C VAL A 17 11.10 19.44 -2.57
N ARG A 18 10.91 19.73 -3.87
CA ARG A 18 10.12 20.88 -4.30
C ARG A 18 8.61 20.63 -4.31
N TYR A 19 8.18 19.47 -4.74
CA TYR A 19 6.75 19.17 -5.00
C TYR A 19 6.15 18.15 -4.04
N GLY A 20 6.96 17.32 -3.37
CA GLY A 20 6.45 16.21 -2.54
C GLY A 20 5.52 15.32 -3.35
N HIS A 21 4.29 15.19 -2.88
CA HIS A 21 3.21 14.45 -3.56
C HIS A 21 2.37 15.33 -4.50
N ALA A 22 2.72 16.61 -4.68
CA ALA A 22 2.01 17.44 -5.64
C ALA A 22 2.41 17.07 -7.08
N GLU A 23 1.45 17.22 -7.98
CA GLU A 23 1.71 17.05 -9.41
C GLU A 23 2.62 18.15 -9.94
N PHE A 24 3.49 17.79 -10.87
CA PHE A 24 4.31 18.73 -11.62
C PHE A 24 4.29 18.41 -13.12
N SER A 25 4.49 19.44 -13.94
CA SER A 25 4.58 19.36 -15.39
C SER A 25 6.01 19.12 -15.87
N VAL A 26 6.17 18.83 -17.16
CA VAL A 26 7.51 18.76 -17.81
C VAL A 26 8.24 20.10 -17.73
N GLU A 27 7.52 21.21 -17.88
CA GLU A 27 8.06 22.56 -17.80
C GLU A 27 8.60 22.85 -16.41
N GLU A 28 7.85 22.56 -15.38
CA GLU A 28 8.25 22.70 -13.97
C GLU A 28 9.45 21.80 -13.63
N ALA A 29 9.48 20.57 -14.15
CA ALA A 29 10.63 19.68 -13.98
C ALA A 29 11.91 20.22 -14.66
N ARG A 30 11.76 20.97 -15.76
CA ARG A 30 12.89 21.59 -16.47
C ARG A 30 13.61 22.66 -15.64
N GLU A 31 12.90 23.36 -14.78
CA GLU A 31 13.51 24.33 -13.87
C GLU A 31 14.46 23.66 -12.86
N GLY A 32 14.17 22.42 -12.47
CA GLY A 32 15.03 21.62 -11.57
C GLY A 32 16.15 20.85 -12.27
N ALA A 33 16.04 20.68 -13.57
CA ALA A 33 17.01 19.96 -14.39
C ALA A 33 18.01 20.98 -15.03
N GLY A 34 19.26 20.87 -14.81
CA GLY A 34 20.24 21.80 -15.40
C GLY A 34 20.07 22.04 -16.93
N PRO A 35 20.62 23.10 -17.49
CA PRO A 35 20.29 23.65 -18.83
C PRO A 35 20.58 22.70 -20.02
N ARG A 36 21.32 21.62 -19.80
CA ARG A 36 21.65 20.61 -20.83
C ARG A 36 20.87 19.32 -20.70
N ALA A 37 19.96 19.21 -19.72
CA ALA A 37 19.24 17.98 -19.46
C ALA A 37 18.06 17.79 -20.44
N ASN A 38 17.99 16.62 -21.09
CA ASN A 38 16.79 16.21 -21.80
C ASN A 38 15.73 15.72 -20.77
N VAL A 39 14.90 16.66 -20.30
CA VAL A 39 13.93 16.43 -19.23
C VAL A 39 12.89 15.37 -19.62
N ASN A 40 12.44 15.36 -20.88
CA ASN A 40 11.48 14.34 -21.35
C ASN A 40 12.06 12.93 -21.23
N LEU A 41 13.32 12.75 -21.65
CA LEU A 41 14.03 11.48 -21.52
C LEU A 41 14.26 11.12 -20.04
N ALA A 42 14.63 12.10 -19.21
CA ALA A 42 14.86 11.90 -17.78
C ALA A 42 13.58 11.44 -17.07
N LEU A 43 12.44 12.14 -17.29
CA LEU A 43 11.15 11.76 -16.72
C LEU A 43 10.66 10.41 -17.24
N SER A 44 10.87 10.11 -18.53
CA SER A 44 10.55 8.79 -19.08
C SER A 44 11.34 7.68 -18.39
N ARG A 45 12.64 7.87 -18.15
CA ARG A 45 13.49 6.89 -17.44
C ARG A 45 13.11 6.76 -15.97
N LEU A 46 12.85 7.88 -15.29
CA LEU A 46 12.38 7.86 -13.90
C LEU A 46 11.04 7.14 -13.77
N ALA A 47 10.11 7.36 -14.72
CA ALA A 47 8.83 6.68 -14.74
C ALA A 47 8.98 5.18 -15.02
N SER A 48 9.82 4.80 -15.99
CA SER A 48 10.11 3.39 -16.27
C SER A 48 10.74 2.67 -15.08
N ALA A 49 11.64 3.35 -14.36
CA ALA A 49 12.27 2.82 -13.15
C ALA A 49 11.36 2.85 -11.91
N GLY A 50 10.23 3.57 -11.97
CA GLY A 50 9.26 3.67 -10.87
C GLY A 50 9.60 4.70 -9.79
N TRP A 51 10.36 5.73 -10.14
CA TRP A 51 10.73 6.84 -9.24
C TRP A 51 9.77 8.03 -9.36
N VAL A 52 9.05 8.12 -10.46
CA VAL A 52 7.92 9.03 -10.64
C VAL A 52 6.77 8.26 -11.26
N SER A 53 5.53 8.63 -10.91
CA SER A 53 4.32 8.10 -11.52
C SER A 53 3.75 9.12 -12.51
N ARG A 54 3.43 8.70 -13.73
CA ARG A 54 2.74 9.54 -14.70
C ARG A 54 1.25 9.50 -14.44
N VAL A 55 0.68 10.61 -13.98
CA VAL A 55 -0.74 10.71 -13.61
C VAL A 55 -1.64 11.23 -14.74
N ALA A 56 -1.04 11.96 -15.70
CA ALA A 56 -1.72 12.39 -16.93
C ALA A 56 -0.68 12.71 -18.02
N ARG A 57 -1.15 13.12 -19.22
CA ARG A 57 -0.24 13.56 -20.29
C ARG A 57 0.58 14.78 -19.84
N GLY A 58 1.90 14.62 -19.74
CA GLY A 58 2.83 15.67 -19.31
C GLY A 58 2.76 16.03 -17.82
N ARG A 59 2.09 15.23 -16.99
CA ARG A 59 1.94 15.43 -15.54
C ARG A 59 2.45 14.22 -14.79
N TYR A 60 3.21 14.47 -13.74
CA TYR A 60 3.90 13.47 -12.95
C TYR A 60 3.77 13.77 -11.45
N VAL A 61 3.93 12.74 -10.64
CA VAL A 61 4.07 12.80 -9.18
C VAL A 61 5.33 12.06 -8.82
N ALA A 62 6.15 12.62 -7.94
CA ALA A 62 7.31 11.92 -7.42
C ALA A 62 6.86 10.86 -6.40
N VAL A 63 7.39 9.64 -6.53
CA VAL A 63 7.17 8.57 -5.55
C VAL A 63 7.90 8.94 -4.26
N GLY A 64 7.25 8.80 -3.12
CA GLY A 64 7.87 9.11 -1.84
C GLY A 64 9.05 8.18 -1.52
N PRO A 65 10.07 8.63 -0.78
CA PRO A 65 11.26 7.85 -0.48
C PRO A 65 10.97 6.50 0.20
N PHE A 66 10.03 6.44 1.14
CA PHE A 66 9.68 5.19 1.82
C PHE A 66 8.92 4.23 0.91
N ALA A 67 7.99 4.74 0.11
CA ALA A 67 7.30 3.93 -0.90
C ALA A 67 8.29 3.40 -1.94
N LEU A 68 9.26 4.23 -2.38
CA LEU A 68 10.32 3.84 -3.29
C LEU A 68 11.20 2.73 -2.69
N LEU A 69 11.73 2.93 -1.48
CA LEU A 69 12.63 1.98 -0.83
C LEU A 69 11.92 0.65 -0.49
N SER A 70 10.69 0.70 0.01
CA SER A 70 9.91 -0.52 0.27
C SER A 70 9.56 -1.25 -1.02
N GLY A 71 9.28 -0.53 -2.11
CA GLY A 71 9.05 -1.11 -3.43
C GLY A 71 10.29 -1.77 -4.01
N LEU A 72 11.47 -1.17 -3.85
CA LEU A 72 12.76 -1.74 -4.28
C LEU A 72 13.11 -3.00 -3.48
N SER A 73 12.88 -3.01 -2.17
CA SER A 73 13.23 -4.13 -1.29
C SER A 73 12.22 -5.27 -1.34
N GLY A 74 10.93 -4.97 -1.44
CA GLY A 74 9.83 -5.95 -1.35
C GLY A 74 9.20 -6.33 -2.69
N GLY A 75 9.46 -5.60 -3.77
CA GLY A 75 8.93 -5.88 -5.11
C GLY A 75 7.40 -5.71 -5.25
N TRP A 76 6.71 -5.28 -4.19
CA TRP A 76 5.25 -5.14 -4.18
C TRP A 76 4.74 -4.17 -5.26
N SER A 77 5.47 -3.09 -5.49
CA SER A 77 5.09 -2.03 -6.44
C SER A 77 4.98 -2.52 -7.88
N ASP A 78 5.77 -3.52 -8.29
CA ASP A 78 5.74 -4.06 -9.65
C ASP A 78 4.41 -4.75 -9.97
N ARG A 79 3.73 -5.29 -8.95
CA ARG A 79 2.41 -5.90 -9.08
C ARG A 79 1.30 -4.89 -9.37
N PHE A 80 1.47 -3.65 -8.96
CA PHE A 80 0.43 -2.60 -9.05
C PHE A 80 0.73 -1.53 -10.07
N ARG A 81 1.95 -1.47 -10.58
CA ARG A 81 2.38 -0.48 -11.57
C ARG A 81 1.48 -0.50 -12.80
N GLY A 82 1.01 0.69 -13.20
CA GLY A 82 0.10 0.87 -14.32
C GLY A 82 -1.39 0.65 -14.00
N ARG A 83 -1.72 0.19 -12.78
CA ARG A 83 -3.11 0.12 -12.32
C ARG A 83 -3.58 1.48 -11.79
N PRO A 84 -4.86 1.82 -11.93
CA PRO A 84 -5.40 3.11 -11.49
C PRO A 84 -5.17 3.41 -10.01
N ILE A 85 -5.21 2.38 -9.14
CA ILE A 85 -4.97 2.51 -7.70
C ILE A 85 -3.55 2.91 -7.35
N PHE A 86 -2.57 2.68 -8.24
CA PHE A 86 -1.16 2.73 -7.89
C PHE A 86 -0.67 4.09 -7.38
N PRO A 87 -0.99 5.24 -8.01
CA PRO A 87 -0.56 6.54 -7.50
C PRO A 87 -1.09 6.86 -6.09
N CYS A 88 -2.36 6.51 -5.81
CA CYS A 88 -2.92 6.69 -4.46
C CYS A 88 -2.30 5.74 -3.45
N LEU A 89 -2.02 4.49 -3.83
CA LEU A 89 -1.35 3.51 -2.98
C LEU A 89 0.06 3.95 -2.60
N GLU A 90 0.85 4.46 -3.56
CA GLU A 90 2.21 4.97 -3.30
C GLU A 90 2.20 6.13 -2.30
N VAL A 91 1.29 7.09 -2.48
CA VAL A 91 1.16 8.24 -1.56
C VAL A 91 0.70 7.76 -0.18
N ALA A 92 -0.26 6.83 -0.10
CA ALA A 92 -0.73 6.29 1.17
C ALA A 92 0.39 5.56 1.93
N VAL A 93 1.20 4.77 1.25
CA VAL A 93 2.36 4.08 1.85
C VAL A 93 3.34 5.10 2.42
N GLU A 94 3.71 6.13 1.66
CA GLU A 94 4.62 7.20 2.12
C GLU A 94 4.09 7.92 3.35
N GLU A 95 2.80 8.32 3.33
CA GLU A 95 2.17 9.03 4.44
C GLU A 95 2.08 8.17 5.70
N LEU A 96 1.84 6.86 5.59
CA LEU A 96 1.81 5.94 6.73
C LEU A 96 3.20 5.76 7.35
N PHE A 97 4.25 5.67 6.54
CA PHE A 97 5.63 5.69 7.05
C PHE A 97 5.95 7.03 7.74
N GLY A 98 5.55 8.16 7.15
CA GLY A 98 5.71 9.48 7.76
C GLY A 98 4.93 9.67 9.06
N LEU A 99 3.74 9.06 9.15
CA LEU A 99 2.86 9.15 10.33
C LEU A 99 3.38 8.33 11.51
N TYR A 100 3.81 7.10 11.26
CA TYR A 100 4.19 6.16 12.33
C TYR A 100 5.70 6.04 12.53
N GLY A 101 6.51 6.43 11.55
CA GLY A 101 7.97 6.37 11.63
C GLY A 101 8.47 5.01 12.11
N ASP A 102 9.35 5.01 13.11
CA ASP A 102 9.87 3.78 13.75
C ASP A 102 8.79 2.97 14.48
N GLY A 103 7.63 3.56 14.72
CA GLY A 103 6.48 2.86 15.29
C GLY A 103 5.76 1.94 14.31
N LEU A 104 5.95 2.11 13.00
CA LEU A 104 5.38 1.19 12.00
C LEU A 104 6.11 -0.16 12.06
N VAL A 105 5.36 -1.22 12.28
CA VAL A 105 5.87 -2.60 12.37
C VAL A 105 5.59 -3.36 11.09
N SER A 106 4.36 -3.27 10.56
CA SER A 106 4.02 -3.91 9.29
C SER A 106 2.99 -3.09 8.53
N LEU A 107 3.02 -3.21 7.20
CA LEU A 107 2.05 -2.60 6.29
C LEU A 107 1.70 -3.61 5.21
N ALA A 108 0.41 -3.81 4.95
CA ALA A 108 -0.07 -4.71 3.92
C ALA A 108 -1.30 -4.15 3.22
N LEU A 109 -1.41 -4.40 1.92
CA LEU A 109 -2.63 -4.22 1.14
C LEU A 109 -3.45 -5.51 1.21
N PHE A 110 -4.77 -5.39 1.37
CA PHE A 110 -5.71 -6.52 1.32
C PHE A 110 -6.96 -6.16 0.52
N GLY A 111 -8.01 -6.96 0.58
CA GLY A 111 -9.26 -6.68 -0.12
C GLY A 111 -9.20 -6.87 -1.63
N SER A 112 -10.11 -6.23 -2.36
CA SER A 112 -10.27 -6.38 -3.82
C SER A 112 -9.03 -5.93 -4.59
N CYS A 113 -8.43 -4.82 -4.18
CA CYS A 113 -7.21 -4.30 -4.81
C CYS A 113 -6.03 -5.28 -4.72
N ALA A 114 -5.89 -5.99 -3.60
CA ALA A 114 -4.84 -6.99 -3.44
C ALA A 114 -5.06 -8.23 -4.32
N ARG A 115 -6.32 -8.60 -4.58
CA ARG A 115 -6.70 -9.73 -5.45
C ARG A 115 -6.71 -9.40 -6.93
N SER A 116 -6.62 -8.12 -7.30
CA SER A 116 -6.79 -7.63 -8.68
C SER A 116 -8.21 -7.86 -9.24
N ASP A 117 -9.21 -7.79 -8.36
CA ASP A 117 -10.64 -7.86 -8.69
C ASP A 117 -11.39 -6.56 -8.33
N GLU A 118 -10.66 -5.45 -8.19
CA GLU A 118 -11.23 -4.15 -7.91
C GLU A 118 -12.06 -3.60 -9.06
N GLY A 119 -13.19 -3.01 -8.70
CA GLY A 119 -14.00 -2.17 -9.59
C GLY A 119 -13.57 -0.72 -9.55
N LYS A 120 -14.21 0.13 -10.36
CA LYS A 120 -13.89 1.57 -10.49
C LYS A 120 -14.00 2.38 -9.21
N THR A 121 -14.75 1.89 -8.24
CA THR A 121 -15.00 2.55 -6.94
C THR A 121 -14.64 1.69 -5.76
N SER A 122 -13.80 0.67 -5.96
CA SER A 122 -13.29 -0.15 -4.86
C SER A 122 -12.29 0.63 -4.02
N ASP A 123 -12.35 0.46 -2.71
CA ASP A 123 -11.41 1.05 -1.78
C ASP A 123 -10.02 0.38 -1.86
N ILE A 124 -9.02 1.11 -1.44
CA ILE A 124 -7.66 0.62 -1.21
C ILE A 124 -7.55 0.27 0.26
N ASP A 125 -7.72 -1.01 0.60
CA ASP A 125 -7.74 -1.50 1.97
C ASP A 125 -6.32 -1.76 2.47
N LEU A 126 -5.85 -1.00 3.47
CA LEU A 126 -4.53 -1.14 4.07
C LEU A 126 -4.63 -1.58 5.53
N LEU A 127 -3.77 -2.51 5.94
CA LEU A 127 -3.50 -2.83 7.33
C LEU A 127 -2.17 -2.23 7.74
N ALA A 128 -2.17 -1.31 8.71
CA ALA A 128 -0.99 -0.82 9.39
C ALA A 128 -0.89 -1.46 10.78
N VAL A 129 0.18 -2.20 11.02
CA VAL A 129 0.51 -2.72 12.36
C VAL A 129 1.54 -1.81 12.99
N VAL A 130 1.25 -1.33 14.21
CA VAL A 130 2.10 -0.39 14.92
C VAL A 130 2.57 -0.96 16.26
N ALA A 131 3.76 -0.57 16.70
CA ALA A 131 4.33 -1.03 17.97
C ALA A 131 3.48 -0.57 19.16
N ARG A 132 2.98 0.66 19.09
CA ARG A 132 2.08 1.25 20.10
C ARG A 132 1.13 2.20 19.38
N ALA A 133 -0.15 2.14 19.71
CA ALA A 133 -1.08 3.17 19.30
C ALA A 133 -1.15 4.21 20.42
N GLY A 134 -0.74 5.44 20.15
CA GLY A 134 -1.02 6.57 21.03
C GLY A 134 -2.53 6.84 21.02
N GLY A 135 -3.13 7.01 22.21
CA GLY A 135 -4.53 7.36 22.33
C GLY A 135 -5.56 6.31 21.91
N GLY A 136 -6.83 6.68 21.99
CA GLY A 136 -7.94 5.82 21.57
C GLY A 136 -8.18 5.82 20.06
N TYR A 137 -9.20 5.07 19.63
CA TYR A 137 -9.60 4.94 18.23
C TYR A 137 -9.75 6.30 17.50
N ALA A 138 -10.32 7.30 18.16
CA ALA A 138 -10.51 8.64 17.59
C ALA A 138 -9.19 9.35 17.26
N GLU A 139 -8.13 9.15 18.03
CA GLU A 139 -6.81 9.73 17.74
C GLU A 139 -6.14 9.03 16.57
N ARG A 140 -6.31 7.71 16.45
CA ARG A 140 -5.84 6.95 15.27
C ARG A 140 -6.51 7.48 14.00
N LEU A 141 -7.83 7.72 14.02
CA LEU A 141 -8.58 8.28 12.88
C LEU A 141 -8.10 9.68 12.51
N LYS A 142 -7.81 10.55 13.49
CA LYS A 142 -7.26 11.90 13.21
C LYS A 142 -5.92 11.83 12.48
N GLY A 143 -5.05 10.90 12.86
CA GLY A 143 -3.78 10.70 12.17
C GLY A 143 -3.97 10.28 10.70
N LEU A 144 -5.00 9.47 10.41
CA LEU A 144 -5.30 9.01 9.05
C LEU A 144 -5.88 10.09 8.13
N GLN A 145 -6.40 11.20 8.68
CA GLN A 145 -6.87 12.34 7.89
C GLN A 145 -5.77 12.84 6.93
N ARG A 146 -4.51 12.79 7.35
CA ARG A 146 -3.36 13.16 6.53
C ARG A 146 -3.26 12.30 5.26
N VAL A 147 -3.53 11.00 5.34
CA VAL A 147 -3.53 10.09 4.19
C VAL A 147 -4.64 10.46 3.21
N HIS A 148 -5.84 10.77 3.72
CA HIS A 148 -6.96 11.20 2.90
C HIS A 148 -6.69 12.53 2.19
N ASP A 149 -6.10 13.50 2.89
CA ASP A 149 -5.78 14.82 2.33
C ASP A 149 -4.70 14.69 1.24
N ALA A 150 -3.65 13.93 1.49
CA ALA A 150 -2.56 13.73 0.53
C ALA A 150 -3.03 13.03 -0.77
N THR A 151 -3.99 12.11 -0.68
CA THR A 151 -4.54 11.40 -1.84
C THR A 151 -5.71 12.11 -2.52
N SER A 152 -6.30 13.14 -1.90
CA SER A 152 -7.55 13.76 -2.34
C SER A 152 -7.52 14.31 -3.77
N LYS A 153 -6.45 15.03 -4.14
CA LYS A 153 -6.27 15.60 -5.48
C LYS A 153 -6.13 14.53 -6.55
N LEU A 154 -5.38 13.46 -6.26
CA LEU A 154 -5.22 12.32 -7.18
C LEU A 154 -6.55 11.63 -7.43
N ARG A 155 -7.33 11.34 -6.38
CA ARG A 155 -8.66 10.72 -6.48
C ARG A 155 -9.64 11.57 -7.25
N SER A 156 -9.69 12.87 -6.96
CA SER A 156 -10.57 13.81 -7.68
C SER A 156 -10.25 13.87 -9.17
N ARG A 157 -8.96 13.84 -9.50
CA ARG A 157 -8.53 13.81 -10.90
C ARG A 157 -8.90 12.51 -11.59
N GLN A 158 -8.63 11.37 -10.97
CA GLN A 158 -9.02 10.06 -11.53
C GLN A 158 -10.52 9.99 -11.79
N TRP A 159 -11.34 10.53 -10.88
CA TRP A 159 -12.77 10.62 -11.08
C TRP A 159 -13.15 11.41 -12.34
N LEU A 160 -12.53 12.58 -12.54
CA LEU A 160 -12.80 13.43 -13.70
C LEU A 160 -12.30 12.81 -15.02
N ASP A 161 -11.15 12.11 -14.99
CA ASP A 161 -10.51 11.58 -16.19
C ASP A 161 -11.10 10.23 -16.63
N SER A 162 -11.48 9.35 -15.70
CA SER A 162 -11.89 7.96 -16.00
C SER A 162 -13.14 7.46 -15.27
N GLY A 163 -13.71 8.26 -14.38
CA GLY A 163 -14.80 7.84 -13.50
C GLY A 163 -14.36 6.80 -12.44
N GLU A 164 -13.08 6.75 -12.14
CA GLU A 164 -12.51 5.89 -11.10
C GLU A 164 -12.28 6.68 -9.81
N PHE A 165 -12.65 6.08 -8.67
CA PHE A 165 -12.49 6.72 -7.37
C PHE A 165 -12.16 5.67 -6.33
N HIS A 166 -10.93 5.69 -5.84
CA HIS A 166 -10.41 4.71 -4.89
C HIS A 166 -10.11 5.40 -3.55
N LEU A 167 -11.02 5.25 -2.58
CA LEU A 167 -10.78 5.74 -1.23
C LEU A 167 -9.69 4.87 -0.57
N VAL A 168 -8.81 5.49 0.21
CA VAL A 168 -7.85 4.75 1.02
C VAL A 168 -8.47 4.48 2.39
N ASP A 169 -8.71 3.22 2.70
CA ASP A 169 -9.16 2.79 4.02
C ASP A 169 -8.02 2.10 4.77
N VAL A 170 -7.79 2.50 6.02
CA VAL A 170 -6.65 2.02 6.80
C VAL A 170 -7.12 1.46 8.14
N ALA A 171 -7.03 0.15 8.29
CA ALA A 171 -7.13 -0.51 9.59
C ALA A 171 -5.80 -0.39 10.34
N VAL A 172 -5.83 0.16 11.56
CA VAL A 172 -4.63 0.30 12.40
C VAL A 172 -4.76 -0.60 13.62
N LEU A 173 -3.84 -1.56 13.74
CA LEU A 173 -3.75 -2.48 14.87
C LEU A 173 -2.39 -2.33 15.56
N THR A 174 -2.36 -2.47 16.88
CA THR A 174 -1.12 -2.73 17.60
C THR A 174 -0.68 -4.19 17.39
N VAL A 175 0.56 -4.50 17.75
CA VAL A 175 1.05 -5.90 17.72
C VAL A 175 0.19 -6.81 18.60
N ASP A 176 -0.26 -6.31 19.77
CA ASP A 176 -1.12 -7.08 20.69
C ASP A 176 -2.54 -7.27 20.10
N GLU A 177 -3.11 -6.23 19.52
CA GLU A 177 -4.42 -6.32 18.83
C GLU A 177 -4.36 -7.26 17.61
N LEU A 178 -3.26 -7.26 16.87
CA LEU A 178 -3.01 -8.19 15.77
C LEU A 178 -3.05 -9.65 16.26
N ALA A 179 -2.38 -9.92 17.39
CA ALA A 179 -2.33 -11.27 17.97
C ALA A 179 -3.69 -11.75 18.50
N ALA A 180 -4.56 -10.82 18.89
CA ALA A 180 -5.89 -11.12 19.44
C ALA A 180 -7.01 -11.21 18.38
N ASN A 181 -6.76 -10.82 17.13
CA ASN A 181 -7.81 -10.60 16.11
C ASN A 181 -7.76 -11.62 14.96
N ASP A 182 -7.87 -12.91 15.29
CA ASP A 182 -7.81 -13.98 14.30
C ASP A 182 -8.89 -13.85 13.19
N VAL A 183 -10.09 -13.38 13.53
CA VAL A 183 -11.19 -13.28 12.58
C VAL A 183 -10.89 -12.27 11.47
N PHE A 184 -10.34 -11.11 11.84
CA PHE A 184 -9.91 -10.10 10.87
C PHE A 184 -8.80 -10.63 9.95
N LEU A 185 -7.91 -11.48 10.47
CA LEU A 185 -6.79 -12.02 9.72
C LEU A 185 -7.17 -13.13 8.73
N LEU A 186 -8.39 -13.69 8.81
CA LEU A 186 -8.79 -14.80 7.94
C LEU A 186 -8.59 -14.49 6.45
N ASP A 187 -9.17 -13.40 5.97
CA ASP A 187 -9.07 -13.01 4.56
C ASP A 187 -7.64 -12.61 4.18
N LEU A 188 -6.93 -11.94 5.10
CA LEU A 188 -5.53 -11.57 4.89
C LEU A 188 -4.63 -12.80 4.70
N THR A 189 -4.97 -13.96 5.27
CA THR A 189 -4.19 -15.20 5.05
C THR A 189 -4.12 -15.61 3.59
N GLN A 190 -5.11 -15.23 2.77
CA GLN A 190 -5.20 -15.62 1.37
C GLN A 190 -4.70 -14.52 0.44
N ASP A 191 -5.06 -13.27 0.73
CA ASP A 191 -5.07 -12.21 -0.26
C ASP A 191 -4.05 -11.09 0.04
N ALA A 192 -3.50 -11.01 1.27
CA ALA A 192 -2.63 -9.90 1.66
C ALA A 192 -1.33 -9.82 0.84
N VAL A 193 -1.04 -8.62 0.35
CA VAL A 193 0.24 -8.24 -0.23
C VAL A 193 1.02 -7.45 0.79
N VAL A 194 2.07 -8.05 1.34
CA VAL A 194 2.92 -7.41 2.34
C VAL A 194 3.80 -6.37 1.66
N ILE A 195 3.67 -5.11 2.09
CA ILE A 195 4.44 -3.95 1.61
C ILE A 195 5.71 -3.77 2.47
N TYR A 196 5.54 -3.89 3.77
CA TYR A 196 6.60 -3.79 4.77
C TYR A 196 6.29 -4.70 5.94
N ASP A 197 7.31 -5.37 6.50
CA ASP A 197 7.11 -6.26 7.64
C ASP A 197 8.41 -6.40 8.44
N ARG A 198 8.50 -5.65 9.56
CA ARG A 198 9.63 -5.72 10.47
C ARG A 198 9.62 -7.04 11.21
N ASP A 199 10.75 -7.73 11.18
CA ASP A 199 10.96 -9.01 11.86
C ASP A 199 9.90 -10.07 11.52
N ASP A 200 9.34 -10.04 10.31
CA ASP A 200 8.28 -10.94 9.84
C ASP A 200 7.06 -11.01 10.79
N THR A 201 6.73 -9.91 11.47
CA THR A 201 5.67 -9.87 12.50
C THR A 201 4.31 -10.24 11.92
N LEU A 202 3.89 -9.60 10.82
CA LEU A 202 2.62 -9.92 10.16
C LEU A 202 2.65 -11.31 9.53
N LYS A 203 3.75 -11.67 8.87
CA LYS A 203 3.88 -13.00 8.26
C LYS A 203 3.76 -14.12 9.29
N ARG A 204 4.35 -13.96 10.50
CA ARG A 204 4.21 -14.92 11.59
C ARG A 204 2.77 -15.00 12.08
N ALA A 205 2.10 -13.87 12.28
CA ALA A 205 0.68 -13.83 12.68
C ALA A 205 -0.20 -14.58 11.66
N LEU A 206 -0.07 -14.23 10.37
CA LEU A 206 -0.80 -14.90 9.29
C LEU A 206 -0.45 -16.39 9.19
N GLY A 207 0.82 -16.75 9.39
CA GLY A 207 1.27 -18.15 9.45
C GLY A 207 0.59 -18.94 10.56
N GLY A 208 0.47 -18.34 11.76
CA GLY A 208 -0.26 -18.92 12.89
C GLY A 208 -1.75 -19.17 12.59
N VAL A 209 -2.41 -18.19 11.96
CA VAL A 209 -3.82 -18.34 11.54
C VAL A 209 -3.96 -19.45 10.49
N ARG A 210 -3.12 -19.48 9.45
CA ARG A 210 -3.12 -20.55 8.43
C ARG A 210 -2.96 -21.93 9.05
N GLU A 211 -2.06 -22.07 10.01
CA GLU A 211 -1.85 -23.36 10.68
C GLU A 211 -3.05 -23.79 11.51
N ARG A 212 -3.73 -22.86 12.21
CA ARG A 212 -5.00 -23.16 12.93
C ARG A 212 -6.11 -23.57 11.97
N LEU A 213 -6.27 -22.85 10.85
CA LEU A 213 -7.24 -23.20 9.81
C LEU A 213 -6.98 -24.62 9.25
N ARG A 214 -5.71 -24.92 8.96
CA ARG A 214 -5.30 -26.25 8.48
C ARG A 214 -5.62 -27.35 9.50
N LYS A 215 -5.29 -27.14 10.78
CA LYS A 215 -5.53 -28.10 11.86
C LYS A 215 -7.02 -28.36 12.13
N SER A 216 -7.85 -27.32 12.04
CA SER A 216 -9.30 -27.43 12.24
C SER A 216 -10.02 -27.99 11.00
N GLY A 217 -9.39 -27.96 9.82
CA GLY A 217 -10.06 -28.25 8.56
C GLY A 217 -11.03 -27.14 8.13
N SER A 218 -10.85 -25.92 8.68
CA SER A 218 -11.58 -24.73 8.26
C SER A 218 -11.13 -24.29 6.88
N ARG A 219 -12.06 -23.76 6.09
CA ARG A 219 -11.76 -23.39 4.70
C ARG A 219 -12.61 -22.21 4.23
N ARG A 220 -12.12 -21.48 3.24
CA ARG A 220 -12.89 -20.50 2.49
C ARG A 220 -13.70 -21.23 1.41
N VAL A 221 -14.98 -20.95 1.32
CA VAL A 221 -15.93 -21.60 0.40
C VAL A 221 -16.50 -20.55 -0.53
N ALA A 222 -16.46 -20.79 -1.83
CA ALA A 222 -17.12 -19.94 -2.82
C ALA A 222 -18.63 -20.14 -2.75
N ALA A 223 -19.36 -19.02 -2.72
CA ALA A 223 -20.82 -19.02 -2.81
C ALA A 223 -21.26 -18.94 -4.29
N PRO A 224 -22.47 -19.40 -4.64
CA PRO A 224 -22.99 -19.31 -6.00
C PRO A 224 -23.09 -17.87 -6.55
N SER A 225 -23.16 -16.88 -5.66
CA SER A 225 -23.16 -15.45 -5.99
C SER A 225 -21.80 -14.89 -6.45
N GLY A 226 -20.73 -15.69 -6.44
CA GLY A 226 -19.36 -15.23 -6.68
C GLY A 226 -18.66 -14.65 -5.45
N SER A 227 -19.39 -14.50 -4.33
CA SER A 227 -18.81 -14.16 -3.03
C SER A 227 -18.20 -15.40 -2.35
N TRP A 228 -17.64 -15.24 -1.16
CA TRP A 228 -17.13 -16.36 -0.36
C TRP A 228 -17.49 -16.18 1.11
N TYR A 229 -17.40 -17.28 1.86
CA TYR A 229 -17.52 -17.30 3.31
C TYR A 229 -16.55 -18.32 3.91
N TRP A 230 -16.25 -18.16 5.20
CA TRP A 230 -15.41 -19.08 5.93
C TRP A 230 -16.26 -20.14 6.64
N GLU A 231 -16.02 -21.40 6.31
CA GLU A 231 -16.54 -22.56 7.08
C GLU A 231 -15.54 -22.86 8.20
N LEU A 232 -15.80 -22.27 9.38
CA LEU A 232 -14.95 -22.46 10.55
C LEU A 232 -15.33 -23.73 11.31
N ARG A 233 -14.33 -24.52 11.68
CA ARG A 233 -14.49 -25.75 12.48
C ARG A 233 -13.63 -25.64 13.75
N PRO A 234 -14.11 -26.15 14.89
CA PRO A 234 -13.31 -26.20 16.11
C PRO A 234 -12.09 -27.09 15.90
N VAL A 235 -10.94 -26.67 16.44
CA VAL A 235 -9.77 -27.55 16.51
C VAL A 235 -10.14 -28.75 17.37
N ARG A 236 -10.13 -29.95 16.82
CA ARG A 236 -10.37 -31.18 17.62
C ARG A 236 -9.24 -31.29 18.63
N ALA A 237 -9.55 -31.13 19.91
CA ALA A 237 -8.64 -31.51 20.98
C ALA A 237 -8.27 -32.97 20.73
N GLY A 238 -6.99 -33.27 20.60
CA GLY A 238 -6.52 -34.63 20.39
C GLY A 238 -7.04 -35.53 21.52
N GLY A 239 -8.12 -36.22 21.24
CA GLY A 239 -8.63 -37.22 22.15
C GLY A 239 -7.60 -38.33 22.26
N ARG A 240 -7.00 -38.49 23.43
CA ARG A 240 -6.44 -39.78 23.81
C ARG A 240 -7.63 -40.76 23.72
N ARG A 241 -7.59 -41.66 22.78
CA ARG A 241 -8.47 -42.84 22.83
C ARG A 241 -8.08 -43.64 24.07
N PRO A 242 -9.03 -44.11 24.82
CA PRO A 242 -8.77 -44.96 25.99
C PRO A 242 -8.09 -46.26 25.58
#